data_089c54831a10e37579fbd773ad6fd372
#
_entry.id   089c54831a10e37579fbd773ad6fd372
#
_cell.length_a   1.000
_cell.length_b   1.000
_cell.length_c   1.000
_cell.angle_alpha   90.00
_cell.angle_beta   90.00
_cell.angle_gamma   90.00
#
_symmetry.space_group_name_H-M   'P 1'
#
loop_
_entity.id
_entity.type
_entity.pdbx_description
1 polymer ?
#
loop_
_entity_poly.entity_id
_entity_poly.type
_entity_poly.pdbx_seq_one_letter_code
_entity_poly.pdbx_strand_id
1 'polypeptide(L)'
;MTSRERIRCIIDGKPADRCGFWLGNPHPDTLPTYHKYFGTSTLDQLQLKVGDDFRWITPLFIESTYRHPEGKGIFDLWRYKKSLGEPGPLSECESLDEVESYDWPDIKYIDLTECLQTLRNAGEFYRAGGFWTPFFHDVMDIFGPESFLTKMYTHPEIVHAVTDHVCGFYYAANEMLFSQAGDSIDGFFFGNDFGTQRDLIVAPEVFDEFVLPWFQKFTDLAHRHGYQVILHSCGSIYRVIGRLIDAGVNCLHPLQARAANMDAETLAREFGGRISFLGGIDTQDVLVNAGGEGVKAEVRRIKSLLGPRLIVSPSHEALLPNVPPENVVAMAEAALE
;
A
#
# COMPACT_ATOMS: atom_id res chain seq x y z
N MET A 1 3.47 -7.05 25.15
CA MET A 1 3.88 -7.39 23.77
C MET A 1 4.77 -6.30 23.19
N THR A 2 5.78 -6.65 22.40
CA THR A 2 6.47 -5.67 21.55
C THR A 2 5.52 -5.18 20.44
N SER A 3 5.82 -4.05 19.80
CA SER A 3 5.04 -3.56 18.64
C SER A 3 5.01 -4.60 17.52
N ARG A 4 6.14 -5.25 17.26
CA ARG A 4 6.27 -6.32 16.27
C ARG A 4 5.33 -7.50 16.56
N GLU A 5 5.35 -8.03 17.77
CA GLU A 5 4.47 -9.14 18.16
C GLU A 5 3.01 -8.77 18.09
N ARG A 6 2.66 -7.57 18.53
CA ARG A 6 1.28 -7.06 18.53
C ARG A 6 0.69 -7.02 17.13
N ILE A 7 1.36 -6.37 16.20
CA ILE A 7 0.87 -6.25 14.82
C ILE A 7 0.78 -7.61 14.13
N ARG A 8 1.79 -8.49 14.34
CA ARG A 8 1.72 -9.87 13.81
C ARG A 8 0.52 -10.63 14.37
N CYS A 9 0.27 -10.55 15.66
CA CYS A 9 -0.90 -11.19 16.27
C CYS A 9 -2.21 -10.66 15.71
N ILE A 10 -2.35 -9.33 15.56
CA ILE A 10 -3.56 -8.70 15.01
C ILE A 10 -3.82 -9.19 13.58
N ILE A 11 -2.80 -9.19 12.73
CA ILE A 11 -2.92 -9.62 11.33
C ILE A 11 -3.26 -11.13 11.25
N ASP A 12 -2.68 -11.96 12.11
CA ASP A 12 -3.01 -13.38 12.21
C ASP A 12 -4.39 -13.66 12.86
N GLY A 13 -5.08 -12.63 13.35
CA GLY A 13 -6.34 -12.79 14.10
C GLY A 13 -6.18 -13.43 15.47
N LYS A 14 -4.99 -13.35 16.06
CA LYS A 14 -4.67 -13.80 17.41
C LYS A 14 -4.88 -12.67 18.42
N PRO A 15 -5.13 -12.99 19.71
CA PRO A 15 -5.26 -11.97 20.75
C PRO A 15 -4.02 -11.09 20.87
N ALA A 16 -4.21 -9.80 21.02
CA ALA A 16 -3.19 -8.81 21.31
C ALA A 16 -3.53 -8.05 22.60
N ASP A 17 -2.54 -7.38 23.19
CA ASP A 17 -2.70 -6.60 24.43
C ASP A 17 -3.51 -5.31 24.22
N ARG A 18 -3.52 -4.77 23.02
CA ARG A 18 -4.32 -3.64 22.53
C ARG A 18 -4.43 -3.68 21.02
N CYS A 19 -5.20 -2.79 20.41
CA CYS A 19 -5.13 -2.63 18.94
C CYS A 19 -3.77 -2.06 18.53
N GLY A 20 -3.40 -2.27 17.26
CA GLY A 20 -2.23 -1.65 16.67
C GLY A 20 -2.46 -0.18 16.35
N PHE A 21 -1.37 0.55 16.18
CA PHE A 21 -1.39 1.93 15.71
C PHE A 21 -0.31 2.19 14.67
N TRP A 22 -0.68 2.85 13.58
CA TRP A 22 0.22 3.38 12.58
C TRP A 22 -0.15 4.83 12.26
N LEU A 23 0.84 5.73 12.40
CA LEU A 23 0.68 7.15 12.07
C LEU A 23 0.30 7.40 10.61
N GLY A 24 0.60 6.46 9.73
CA GLY A 24 0.61 6.68 8.29
C GLY A 24 1.95 7.27 7.83
N ASN A 25 1.92 7.87 6.66
CA ASN A 25 3.09 8.50 6.02
C ASN A 25 2.80 10.00 5.81
N PRO A 26 3.10 10.87 6.79
CA PRO A 26 2.84 12.29 6.68
C PRO A 26 3.51 12.89 5.44
N HIS A 27 2.77 13.71 4.69
CA HIS A 27 3.29 14.39 3.51
C HIS A 27 4.51 15.26 3.89
N PRO A 28 5.54 15.41 3.03
CA PRO A 28 6.71 16.23 3.32
C PRO A 28 6.36 17.65 3.79
N ASP A 29 5.32 18.28 3.24
CA ASP A 29 4.85 19.61 3.64
C ASP A 29 4.20 19.62 5.04
N THR A 30 3.76 18.48 5.56
CA THR A 30 3.19 18.34 6.90
C THR A 30 4.26 18.23 7.98
N LEU A 31 5.37 17.56 7.65
CA LEU A 31 6.44 17.26 8.60
C LEU A 31 6.98 18.48 9.36
N PRO A 32 7.24 19.65 8.75
CA PRO A 32 7.73 20.81 9.50
C PRO A 32 6.79 21.25 10.63
N THR A 33 5.47 21.25 10.39
CA THR A 33 4.46 21.57 11.39
C THR A 33 4.43 20.54 12.51
N TYR A 34 4.48 19.26 12.17
CA TYR A 34 4.47 18.17 13.14
C TYR A 34 5.75 18.14 13.96
N HIS A 35 6.92 18.28 13.34
CA HIS A 35 8.19 18.37 14.06
C HIS A 35 8.24 19.52 15.06
N LYS A 36 7.73 20.69 14.69
CA LYS A 36 7.62 21.83 15.59
C LYS A 36 6.69 21.54 16.78
N TYR A 37 5.52 20.93 16.53
CA TYR A 37 4.54 20.65 17.56
C TYR A 37 5.01 19.58 18.54
N PHE A 38 5.53 18.46 18.02
CA PHE A 38 5.97 17.31 18.81
C PHE A 38 7.38 17.44 19.40
N GLY A 39 8.14 18.46 19.02
CA GLY A 39 9.53 18.64 19.44
C GLY A 39 10.46 17.56 18.88
N THR A 40 10.27 17.16 17.64
CA THR A 40 11.03 16.11 16.94
C THR A 40 11.75 16.68 15.72
N SER A 41 12.68 15.93 15.14
CA SER A 41 13.44 16.36 13.94
C SER A 41 13.46 15.29 12.82
N THR A 42 13.01 14.08 13.12
CA THR A 42 12.94 12.99 12.16
C THR A 42 11.58 12.28 12.25
N LEU A 43 11.19 11.61 11.17
CA LEU A 43 9.96 10.82 11.15
C LEU A 43 9.98 9.71 12.22
N ASP A 44 11.11 9.05 12.42
CA ASP A 44 11.23 8.00 13.45
C ASP A 44 10.99 8.54 14.86
N GLN A 45 11.56 9.73 15.20
CA GLN A 45 11.28 10.38 16.47
C GLN A 45 9.80 10.75 16.62
N LEU A 46 9.14 11.20 15.55
CA LEU A 46 7.72 11.52 15.55
C LEU A 46 6.89 10.25 15.80
N GLN A 47 7.19 9.17 15.07
CA GLN A 47 6.52 7.88 15.23
C GLN A 47 6.68 7.33 16.66
N LEU A 48 7.89 7.39 17.22
CA LEU A 48 8.14 7.02 18.62
C LEU A 48 7.32 7.87 19.58
N LYS A 49 7.22 9.18 19.34
CA LYS A 49 6.50 10.13 20.20
C LYS A 49 5.01 9.84 20.28
N VAL A 50 4.40 9.37 19.20
CA VAL A 50 2.97 9.05 19.14
C VAL A 50 2.66 7.58 19.45
N GLY A 51 3.68 6.75 19.74
CA GLY A 51 3.49 5.34 20.08
C GLY A 51 3.16 4.43 18.88
N ASP A 52 3.70 4.77 17.71
CA ASP A 52 3.53 4.02 16.45
C ASP A 52 4.14 2.61 16.57
N ASP A 53 3.43 1.59 16.13
CA ASP A 53 3.86 0.19 16.16
C ASP A 53 4.52 -0.27 14.85
N PHE A 54 4.53 0.56 13.82
CA PHE A 54 4.76 0.14 12.44
C PHE A 54 5.92 0.91 11.79
N ARG A 55 6.68 0.25 10.92
CA ARG A 55 7.68 0.88 10.06
C ARG A 55 7.47 0.41 8.64
N TRP A 56 7.18 1.33 7.74
CA TRP A 56 7.09 1.04 6.32
C TRP A 56 8.39 1.39 5.62
N ILE A 57 9.09 0.36 5.14
CA ILE A 57 10.42 0.47 4.54
C ILE A 57 10.35 -0.18 3.16
N THR A 58 10.27 0.64 2.13
CA THR A 58 10.19 0.18 0.74
C THR A 58 11.38 0.67 -0.08
N PRO A 59 11.98 -0.19 -0.93
CA PRO A 59 13.08 0.21 -1.80
C PRO A 59 12.77 1.37 -2.74
N LEU A 60 11.51 1.54 -3.16
CA LEU A 60 11.13 2.62 -4.09
C LEU A 60 11.33 4.04 -3.56
N PHE A 61 11.33 4.22 -2.24
CA PHE A 61 11.57 5.53 -1.63
C PHE A 61 13.06 5.78 -1.31
N ILE A 62 13.93 4.84 -1.67
CA ILE A 62 15.37 4.96 -1.50
C ILE A 62 15.98 5.27 -2.87
N GLU A 63 16.44 6.49 -3.04
CA GLU A 63 16.97 7.01 -4.32
C GLU A 63 18.11 6.15 -4.89
N SER A 64 18.89 5.51 -4.01
CA SER A 64 20.01 4.66 -4.39
C SER A 64 19.61 3.28 -4.92
N THR A 65 18.34 2.89 -4.83
CA THR A 65 17.90 1.52 -5.13
C THR A 65 18.03 1.14 -6.60
N TYR A 66 17.70 2.03 -7.53
CA TYR A 66 17.77 1.72 -8.96
C TYR A 66 18.78 2.65 -9.65
N ARG A 67 19.86 2.07 -10.20
CA ARG A 67 21.01 2.83 -10.73
C ARG A 67 21.25 2.49 -12.19
N HIS A 68 20.36 2.93 -13.06
CA HIS A 68 20.57 2.80 -14.50
C HIS A 68 21.70 3.74 -14.96
N PRO A 69 22.66 3.30 -15.82
CA PRO A 69 23.80 4.11 -16.24
C PRO A 69 23.42 5.38 -17.00
N GLU A 70 22.26 5.39 -17.65
CA GLU A 70 21.69 6.57 -18.34
C GLU A 70 20.74 7.37 -17.45
N GLY A 71 20.64 7.07 -16.14
CA GLY A 71 19.76 7.74 -15.19
C GLY A 71 18.27 7.51 -15.45
N LYS A 72 17.89 6.40 -16.08
CA LYS A 72 16.48 6.00 -16.25
C LYS A 72 15.92 5.50 -14.94
N GLY A 73 14.66 5.81 -14.67
CA GLY A 73 13.88 5.22 -13.57
C GLY A 73 13.32 3.85 -13.93
N ILE A 74 12.77 3.16 -12.95
CA ILE A 74 11.98 1.94 -13.18
C ILE A 74 10.79 2.33 -14.06
N PHE A 75 10.62 1.67 -15.20
CA PHE A 75 9.68 1.98 -16.29
C PHE A 75 9.78 3.39 -16.88
N ASP A 76 10.49 4.32 -16.27
CA ASP A 76 10.83 5.68 -16.73
C ASP A 76 9.64 6.52 -17.26
N LEU A 77 8.45 6.28 -16.74
CA LEU A 77 7.18 6.82 -17.24
C LEU A 77 7.11 8.35 -17.18
N TRP A 78 7.76 8.97 -16.19
CA TRP A 78 7.74 10.42 -16.02
C TRP A 78 8.45 11.23 -17.11
N ARG A 79 9.26 10.57 -17.93
CA ARG A 79 9.85 11.20 -19.13
C ARG A 79 8.80 11.48 -20.21
N TYR A 80 7.77 10.65 -20.26
CA TYR A 80 6.76 10.68 -21.33
C TYR A 80 5.50 11.39 -20.91
N LYS A 81 5.20 11.46 -19.62
CA LYS A 81 3.94 11.98 -19.10
C LYS A 81 4.08 13.35 -18.45
N LYS A 82 3.16 14.25 -18.81
CA LYS A 82 2.96 15.54 -18.15
C LYS A 82 1.71 15.56 -17.27
N SER A 83 0.77 14.64 -17.48
CA SER A 83 -0.44 14.46 -16.70
C SER A 83 -0.86 12.99 -16.65
N LEU A 84 -1.71 12.62 -15.66
CA LEU A 84 -2.20 11.25 -15.48
C LEU A 84 -3.09 10.74 -16.63
N GLY A 85 -3.64 11.62 -17.47
CA GLY A 85 -4.53 11.26 -18.59
C GLY A 85 -3.84 11.15 -19.95
N GLU A 86 -2.52 11.39 -20.00
CA GLU A 86 -1.80 11.38 -21.29
C GLU A 86 -1.52 9.96 -21.78
N PRO A 87 -1.43 9.78 -23.13
CA PRO A 87 -1.00 8.52 -23.71
C PRO A 87 0.38 8.09 -23.17
N GLY A 88 0.52 6.81 -22.92
CA GLY A 88 1.81 6.23 -22.55
C GLY A 88 2.66 5.84 -23.76
N PRO A 89 3.89 5.36 -23.53
CA PRO A 89 4.81 5.00 -24.62
C PRO A 89 4.33 3.85 -25.51
N LEU A 90 3.44 2.99 -25.03
CA LEU A 90 2.83 1.88 -25.80
C LEU A 90 1.33 2.11 -26.09
N SER A 91 0.84 3.35 -26.05
CA SER A 91 -0.57 3.68 -26.35
C SER A 91 -1.03 3.16 -27.70
N GLU A 92 -0.19 3.31 -28.73
CA GLU A 92 -0.46 2.92 -30.12
C GLU A 92 0.07 1.52 -30.47
N CYS A 93 0.57 0.76 -29.50
CA CYS A 93 1.11 -0.57 -29.73
C CYS A 93 0.03 -1.54 -30.25
N GLU A 94 0.31 -2.21 -31.36
CA GLU A 94 -0.62 -3.15 -32.02
C GLU A 94 -0.02 -4.56 -32.20
N SER A 95 1.24 -4.78 -31.78
CA SER A 95 1.90 -6.07 -31.96
C SER A 95 2.74 -6.50 -30.75
N LEU A 96 2.92 -7.80 -30.57
CA LEU A 96 3.81 -8.35 -29.55
C LEU A 96 5.28 -7.99 -29.81
N ASP A 97 5.69 -7.85 -31.08
CA ASP A 97 7.07 -7.47 -31.42
C ASP A 97 7.40 -6.07 -30.89
N GLU A 98 6.44 -5.15 -30.89
CA GLU A 98 6.59 -3.80 -30.30
C GLU A 98 6.74 -3.89 -28.77
N VAL A 99 5.99 -4.75 -28.10
CA VAL A 99 6.12 -5.01 -26.67
C VAL A 99 7.52 -5.55 -26.34
N GLU A 100 7.97 -6.57 -27.09
CA GLU A 100 9.29 -7.19 -26.84
C GLU A 100 10.46 -6.24 -27.14
N SER A 101 10.29 -5.29 -28.05
CA SER A 101 11.32 -4.30 -28.38
C SER A 101 11.36 -3.09 -27.44
N TYR A 102 10.40 -2.97 -26.51
CA TYR A 102 10.40 -1.89 -25.53
C TYR A 102 11.57 -2.02 -24.55
N ASP A 103 12.12 -0.88 -24.10
CA ASP A 103 13.28 -0.83 -23.19
C ASP A 103 12.84 -1.09 -21.74
N TRP A 104 12.62 -2.36 -21.42
CA TRP A 104 12.19 -2.82 -20.10
C TRP A 104 13.26 -2.62 -19.04
N PRO A 105 12.90 -2.31 -17.77
CA PRO A 105 13.86 -2.21 -16.67
C PRO A 105 14.52 -3.55 -16.38
N ASP A 106 15.80 -3.52 -15.96
CA ASP A 106 16.58 -4.70 -15.65
C ASP A 106 16.94 -4.72 -14.15
N ILE A 107 16.66 -5.82 -13.48
CA ILE A 107 16.95 -6.02 -12.05
C ILE A 107 18.43 -5.93 -11.69
N LYS A 108 19.34 -6.08 -12.68
CA LYS A 108 20.81 -5.92 -12.45
C LYS A 108 21.20 -4.53 -11.96
N TYR A 109 20.34 -3.53 -12.15
CA TYR A 109 20.56 -2.16 -11.68
C TYR A 109 20.03 -1.90 -10.27
N ILE A 110 19.44 -2.91 -9.61
CA ILE A 110 18.93 -2.81 -8.24
C ILE A 110 20.05 -2.97 -7.22
N ASP A 111 20.17 -2.00 -6.30
CA ASP A 111 21.04 -2.06 -5.14
C ASP A 111 20.17 -1.98 -3.86
N LEU A 112 20.11 -3.08 -3.11
CA LEU A 112 19.29 -3.21 -1.90
C LEU A 112 20.05 -2.88 -0.62
N THR A 113 21.31 -2.48 -0.69
CA THR A 113 22.20 -2.32 0.47
C THR A 113 21.60 -1.41 1.53
N GLU A 114 21.14 -0.22 1.14
CA GLU A 114 20.57 0.77 2.05
C GLU A 114 19.23 0.31 2.64
N CYS A 115 18.35 -0.27 1.81
CA CYS A 115 17.07 -0.81 2.26
C CYS A 115 17.25 -1.93 3.28
N LEU A 116 18.14 -2.89 3.01
CA LEU A 116 18.43 -3.99 3.93
C LEU A 116 19.02 -3.50 5.25
N GLN A 117 19.89 -2.48 5.20
CA GLN A 117 20.43 -1.87 6.41
C GLN A 117 19.33 -1.19 7.24
N THR A 118 18.44 -0.44 6.60
CA THR A 118 17.30 0.23 7.24
C THR A 118 16.36 -0.80 7.89
N LEU A 119 16.03 -1.87 7.19
CA LEU A 119 15.21 -2.96 7.72
C LEU A 119 15.83 -3.61 8.97
N ARG A 120 17.14 -3.90 8.94
CA ARG A 120 17.85 -4.50 10.08
C ARG A 120 17.91 -3.58 11.30
N ASN A 121 17.94 -2.27 11.06
CA ASN A 121 18.05 -1.24 12.12
C ASN A 121 16.68 -0.77 12.65
N ALA A 122 15.57 -1.25 12.11
CA ALA A 122 14.23 -0.79 12.47
C ALA A 122 13.76 -1.19 13.88
N GLY A 123 14.52 -1.99 14.62
CA GLY A 123 14.19 -2.36 16.01
C GLY A 123 13.00 -3.32 16.13
N GLU A 124 12.30 -3.26 17.28
CA GLU A 124 11.20 -4.15 17.65
C GLU A 124 9.84 -3.66 17.15
N PHE A 125 9.82 -2.92 16.04
CA PHE A 125 8.59 -2.52 15.34
C PHE A 125 8.20 -3.56 14.29
N TYR A 126 6.93 -3.55 13.89
CA TYR A 126 6.49 -4.32 12.73
C TYR A 126 7.07 -3.70 11.45
N ARG A 127 7.80 -4.48 10.69
CA ARG A 127 8.53 -4.04 9.50
C ARG A 127 7.78 -4.48 8.25
N ALA A 128 7.01 -3.55 7.70
CA ALA A 128 6.40 -3.72 6.40
C ALA A 128 7.40 -3.35 5.31
N GLY A 129 7.70 -4.27 4.42
CA GLY A 129 8.71 -4.12 3.38
C GLY A 129 8.23 -4.64 2.03
N GLY A 130 9.15 -4.69 1.08
CA GLY A 130 8.88 -5.06 -0.30
C GLY A 130 8.86 -3.85 -1.23
N PHE A 131 9.01 -4.09 -2.53
CA PHE A 131 8.73 -3.06 -3.52
C PHE A 131 7.25 -2.72 -3.50
N TRP A 132 6.90 -1.46 -3.71
CA TRP A 132 5.50 -1.00 -3.71
C TRP A 132 4.62 -1.73 -4.72
N THR A 133 5.19 -2.16 -5.82
CA THR A 133 4.58 -3.05 -6.85
C THR A 133 3.23 -2.55 -7.39
N PRO A 134 3.13 -1.32 -7.89
CA PRO A 134 1.87 -0.76 -8.39
C PRO A 134 1.59 -1.21 -9.83
N PHE A 135 1.66 -2.51 -10.09
CA PHE A 135 1.70 -3.08 -11.45
C PHE A 135 0.47 -2.70 -12.29
N PHE A 136 -0.71 -2.61 -11.70
CA PHE A 136 -1.92 -2.23 -12.41
C PHE A 136 -1.84 -0.78 -12.93
N HIS A 137 -1.30 0.12 -12.08
CA HIS A 137 -1.06 1.51 -12.48
C HIS A 137 0.06 1.64 -13.49
N ASP A 138 1.17 0.94 -13.30
CA ASP A 138 2.30 1.00 -14.23
C ASP A 138 1.91 0.50 -15.63
N VAL A 139 1.16 -0.60 -15.73
CA VAL A 139 0.61 -1.08 -17.00
C VAL A 139 -0.35 -0.06 -17.60
N MET A 140 -1.27 0.50 -16.79
CA MET A 140 -2.17 1.56 -17.23
C MET A 140 -1.38 2.77 -17.73
N ASP A 141 -0.30 3.12 -17.06
CA ASP A 141 0.52 4.27 -17.40
C ASP A 141 1.37 4.04 -18.66
N ILE A 142 1.82 2.82 -18.90
CA ILE A 142 2.55 2.43 -20.13
C ILE A 142 1.67 2.58 -21.37
N PHE A 143 0.38 2.28 -21.27
CA PHE A 143 -0.57 2.50 -22.38
C PHE A 143 -1.20 3.89 -22.39
N GLY A 144 -1.38 4.51 -21.22
CA GLY A 144 -2.35 5.54 -20.96
C GLY A 144 -3.74 4.96 -20.66
N PRO A 145 -4.54 5.60 -19.79
CA PRO A 145 -5.79 5.01 -19.26
C PRO A 145 -6.82 4.60 -20.33
N GLU A 146 -7.02 5.44 -21.35
CA GLU A 146 -7.98 5.16 -22.43
C GLU A 146 -7.56 3.95 -23.27
N SER A 147 -6.30 3.93 -23.70
CA SER A 147 -5.75 2.84 -24.49
C SER A 147 -5.72 1.54 -23.67
N PHE A 148 -5.31 1.58 -22.39
CA PHE A 148 -5.31 0.44 -21.51
C PHE A 148 -6.69 -0.22 -21.40
N LEU A 149 -7.70 0.56 -21.02
CA LEU A 149 -9.06 0.05 -20.83
C LEU A 149 -9.67 -0.47 -22.14
N THR A 150 -9.35 0.16 -23.28
CA THR A 150 -9.80 -0.30 -24.58
C THR A 150 -9.12 -1.59 -25.01
N LYS A 151 -7.79 -1.66 -24.85
CA LYS A 151 -6.99 -2.82 -25.27
C LYS A 151 -7.28 -4.08 -24.44
N MET A 152 -7.76 -3.98 -23.21
CA MET A 152 -8.25 -5.15 -22.45
C MET A 152 -9.33 -5.93 -23.21
N TYR A 153 -10.08 -5.29 -24.10
CA TYR A 153 -11.15 -5.91 -24.91
C TYR A 153 -10.77 -6.14 -26.37
N THR A 154 -9.90 -5.29 -26.93
CA THR A 154 -9.56 -5.34 -28.36
C THR A 154 -8.26 -6.09 -28.65
N HIS A 155 -7.28 -6.06 -27.73
CA HIS A 155 -5.95 -6.66 -27.87
C HIS A 155 -5.49 -7.22 -26.49
N PRO A 156 -6.25 -8.16 -25.89
CA PRO A 156 -5.93 -8.68 -24.55
C PRO A 156 -4.54 -9.31 -24.48
N GLU A 157 -4.05 -9.93 -25.55
CA GLU A 157 -2.72 -10.53 -25.64
C GLU A 157 -1.61 -9.51 -25.46
N ILE A 158 -1.79 -8.29 -25.97
CA ILE A 158 -0.82 -7.18 -25.80
C ILE A 158 -0.81 -6.71 -24.33
N VAL A 159 -2.00 -6.58 -23.72
CA VAL A 159 -2.10 -6.19 -22.30
C VAL A 159 -1.47 -7.25 -21.40
N HIS A 160 -1.69 -8.54 -21.68
CA HIS A 160 -1.05 -9.63 -20.95
C HIS A 160 0.47 -9.58 -21.09
N ALA A 161 1.02 -9.38 -22.30
CA ALA A 161 2.45 -9.31 -22.52
C ALA A 161 3.11 -8.14 -21.75
N VAL A 162 2.52 -6.94 -21.79
CA VAL A 162 3.00 -5.80 -21.01
C VAL A 162 2.89 -6.06 -19.51
N THR A 163 1.78 -6.67 -19.06
CA THR A 163 1.60 -7.07 -17.65
C THR A 163 2.65 -8.07 -17.21
N ASP A 164 2.99 -9.04 -18.05
CA ASP A 164 4.03 -10.04 -17.76
C ASP A 164 5.41 -9.42 -17.61
N HIS A 165 5.78 -8.44 -18.43
CA HIS A 165 7.04 -7.69 -18.26
C HIS A 165 7.08 -6.88 -16.97
N VAL A 166 6.02 -6.11 -16.69
CA VAL A 166 5.93 -5.27 -15.48
C VAL A 166 5.94 -6.13 -14.22
N CYS A 167 5.08 -7.13 -14.18
CA CYS A 167 4.97 -8.02 -13.02
C CYS A 167 6.19 -8.92 -12.87
N GLY A 168 6.79 -9.38 -13.97
CA GLY A 168 8.03 -10.16 -13.97
C GLY A 168 9.18 -9.41 -13.32
N PHE A 169 9.34 -8.13 -13.65
CA PHE A 169 10.33 -7.26 -12.99
C PHE A 169 10.09 -7.15 -11.48
N TYR A 170 8.86 -6.80 -11.06
CA TYR A 170 8.55 -6.68 -9.63
C TYR A 170 8.66 -8.00 -8.88
N TYR A 171 8.29 -9.10 -9.51
CA TYR A 171 8.44 -10.42 -8.91
C TYR A 171 9.90 -10.74 -8.64
N ALA A 172 10.77 -10.57 -9.62
CA ALA A 172 12.20 -10.80 -9.48
C ALA A 172 12.85 -9.84 -8.46
N ALA A 173 12.44 -8.58 -8.44
CA ALA A 173 12.91 -7.58 -7.49
C ALA A 173 12.50 -7.92 -6.04
N ASN A 174 11.25 -8.33 -5.81
CA ASN A 174 10.78 -8.76 -4.51
C ASN A 174 11.44 -10.08 -4.08
N GLU A 175 11.59 -11.07 -4.96
CA GLU A 175 12.31 -12.32 -4.66
C GLU A 175 13.75 -12.03 -4.21
N MET A 176 14.44 -11.12 -4.92
CA MET A 176 15.81 -10.70 -4.55
C MET A 176 15.84 -10.06 -3.16
N LEU A 177 14.88 -9.15 -2.85
CA LEU A 177 14.81 -8.50 -1.56
C LEU A 177 14.47 -9.50 -0.45
N PHE A 178 13.44 -10.33 -0.63
CA PHE A 178 12.95 -11.26 0.37
C PHE A 178 14.00 -12.32 0.73
N SER A 179 14.73 -12.83 -0.27
CA SER A 179 15.83 -13.78 -0.08
C SER A 179 16.99 -13.21 0.76
N GLN A 180 17.23 -11.88 0.71
CA GLN A 180 18.30 -11.22 1.45
C GLN A 180 17.83 -10.65 2.80
N ALA A 181 16.56 -10.28 2.91
CA ALA A 181 15.99 -9.65 4.11
C ALA A 181 15.72 -10.66 5.24
N GLY A 182 15.26 -11.87 4.90
CA GLY A 182 14.90 -12.90 5.88
C GLY A 182 13.97 -12.35 6.97
N ASP A 183 14.30 -12.57 8.22
CA ASP A 183 13.53 -12.12 9.38
C ASP A 183 13.50 -10.59 9.59
N SER A 184 14.13 -9.82 8.72
CA SER A 184 14.11 -8.35 8.80
C SER A 184 12.82 -7.74 8.23
N ILE A 185 11.97 -8.52 7.55
CA ILE A 185 10.63 -8.15 7.09
C ILE A 185 9.60 -8.99 7.85
N ASP A 186 8.48 -8.40 8.24
CA ASP A 186 7.34 -9.07 8.85
C ASP A 186 6.18 -9.24 7.88
N GLY A 187 5.98 -8.26 7.01
CA GLY A 187 4.94 -8.27 6.02
C GLY A 187 5.34 -7.61 4.71
N PHE A 188 4.82 -8.15 3.62
CA PHE A 188 4.86 -7.53 2.30
C PHE A 188 3.73 -6.51 2.19
N PHE A 189 4.08 -5.24 2.11
CA PHE A 189 3.14 -4.14 1.97
C PHE A 189 3.27 -3.52 0.59
N PHE A 190 2.29 -3.74 -0.26
CA PHE A 190 2.27 -3.26 -1.63
C PHE A 190 0.93 -2.64 -1.99
N GLY A 191 0.89 -1.87 -3.08
CA GLY A 191 -0.28 -1.07 -3.40
C GLY A 191 -0.66 -1.05 -4.86
N ASN A 192 -1.98 -1.18 -5.06
CA ASN A 192 -2.63 -0.98 -6.35
C ASN A 192 -4.04 -0.42 -6.10
N ASP A 193 -4.37 0.75 -6.62
CA ASP A 193 -5.71 1.31 -6.49
C ASP A 193 -6.62 0.72 -7.57
N PHE A 194 -7.48 -0.20 -7.18
CA PHE A 194 -8.43 -0.87 -8.09
C PHE A 194 -9.79 -0.18 -8.14
N GLY A 195 -10.03 0.78 -7.24
CA GLY A 195 -11.32 1.42 -7.04
C GLY A 195 -11.32 2.92 -7.30
N THR A 196 -12.48 3.41 -7.70
CA THR A 196 -12.86 4.82 -7.64
C THR A 196 -13.64 5.10 -6.35
N GLN A 197 -14.14 6.32 -6.14
CA GLN A 197 -15.04 6.61 -5.01
C GLN A 197 -16.36 5.81 -5.06
N ARG A 198 -16.76 5.27 -6.20
CA ARG A 198 -18.07 4.65 -6.43
C ARG A 198 -18.03 3.15 -6.65
N ASP A 199 -17.05 2.67 -7.39
CA ASP A 199 -16.92 1.25 -7.79
C ASP A 199 -15.50 0.98 -8.28
N LEU A 200 -15.23 -0.26 -8.69
CA LEU A 200 -13.99 -0.67 -9.34
C LEU A 200 -13.72 0.12 -10.62
N ILE A 201 -12.44 0.25 -10.97
CA ILE A 201 -12.01 0.83 -12.26
C ILE A 201 -12.39 -0.10 -13.43
N VAL A 202 -12.32 -1.41 -13.21
CA VAL A 202 -12.67 -2.44 -14.19
C VAL A 202 -13.72 -3.38 -13.62
N ALA A 203 -14.48 -4.08 -14.49
CA ALA A 203 -15.43 -5.10 -14.04
C ALA A 203 -14.73 -6.26 -13.30
N PRO A 204 -15.39 -6.94 -12.36
CA PRO A 204 -14.78 -8.05 -11.62
C PRO A 204 -14.22 -9.16 -12.49
N GLU A 205 -14.85 -9.42 -13.64
CA GLU A 205 -14.40 -10.44 -14.60
C GLU A 205 -13.09 -10.02 -15.28
N VAL A 206 -12.94 -8.73 -15.58
CA VAL A 206 -11.69 -8.15 -16.12
C VAL A 206 -10.61 -8.14 -15.04
N PHE A 207 -10.97 -7.87 -13.78
CA PHE A 207 -10.06 -8.00 -12.65
C PHE A 207 -9.56 -9.44 -12.50
N ASP A 208 -10.45 -10.43 -12.63
CA ASP A 208 -10.11 -11.85 -12.55
C ASP A 208 -9.14 -12.29 -13.67
N GLU A 209 -9.26 -11.71 -14.86
CA GLU A 209 -8.41 -12.02 -15.99
C GLU A 209 -7.04 -11.32 -15.95
N PHE A 210 -7.01 -10.01 -15.74
CA PHE A 210 -5.79 -9.20 -15.92
C PHE A 210 -5.02 -8.91 -14.63
N VAL A 211 -5.67 -8.99 -13.46
CA VAL A 211 -5.07 -8.61 -12.19
C VAL A 211 -4.78 -9.84 -11.32
N LEU A 212 -5.79 -10.68 -11.10
CA LEU A 212 -5.75 -11.74 -10.10
C LEU A 212 -4.61 -12.76 -10.31
N PRO A 213 -4.25 -13.19 -11.54
CA PRO A 213 -3.21 -14.19 -11.73
C PRO A 213 -1.83 -13.75 -11.24
N TRP A 214 -1.43 -12.51 -11.51
CA TRP A 214 -0.18 -11.96 -11.01
C TRP A 214 -0.26 -11.58 -9.54
N PHE A 215 -1.40 -11.06 -9.11
CA PHE A 215 -1.64 -10.76 -7.71
C PHE A 215 -1.42 -12.00 -6.83
N GLN A 216 -1.96 -13.17 -7.23
CA GLN A 216 -1.75 -14.45 -6.55
C GLN A 216 -0.27 -14.85 -6.50
N LYS A 217 0.48 -14.67 -7.59
CA LYS A 217 1.93 -14.95 -7.60
C LYS A 217 2.70 -14.10 -6.57
N PHE A 218 2.33 -12.82 -6.40
CA PHE A 218 2.96 -11.93 -5.41
C PHE A 218 2.63 -12.33 -3.97
N THR A 219 1.39 -12.67 -3.68
CA THR A 219 0.98 -13.14 -2.35
C THR A 219 1.64 -14.47 -2.00
N ASP A 220 1.67 -15.42 -2.95
CA ASP A 220 2.35 -16.70 -2.79
C ASP A 220 3.86 -16.51 -2.55
N LEU A 221 4.49 -15.57 -3.25
CA LEU A 221 5.89 -15.23 -3.03
C LEU A 221 6.13 -14.78 -1.59
N ALA A 222 5.34 -13.83 -1.09
CA ALA A 222 5.46 -13.33 0.28
C ALA A 222 5.25 -14.45 1.32
N HIS A 223 4.23 -15.28 1.13
CA HIS A 223 3.93 -16.38 2.04
C HIS A 223 5.02 -17.46 2.06
N ARG A 224 5.69 -17.74 0.93
CA ARG A 224 6.84 -18.67 0.91
C ARG A 224 8.01 -18.18 1.77
N HIS A 225 8.16 -16.87 1.91
CA HIS A 225 9.14 -16.26 2.80
C HIS A 225 8.63 -16.07 4.25
N GLY A 226 7.40 -16.50 4.56
CA GLY A 226 6.80 -16.38 5.89
C GLY A 226 6.30 -14.98 6.23
N TYR A 227 6.08 -14.12 5.23
CA TYR A 227 5.58 -12.76 5.40
C TYR A 227 4.06 -12.71 5.32
N GLN A 228 3.48 -11.86 6.17
CA GLN A 228 2.07 -11.48 6.05
C GLN A 228 1.90 -10.52 4.86
N VAL A 229 0.73 -10.54 4.23
CA VAL A 229 0.44 -9.69 3.07
C VAL A 229 -0.50 -8.55 3.45
N ILE A 230 -0.04 -7.33 3.26
CA ILE A 230 -0.82 -6.11 3.46
C ILE A 230 -1.05 -5.48 2.09
N LEU A 231 -2.30 -5.35 1.68
CA LEU A 231 -2.66 -4.67 0.44
C LEU A 231 -3.13 -3.26 0.71
N HIS A 232 -2.50 -2.28 0.06
CA HIS A 232 -3.07 -0.96 -0.13
C HIS A 232 -3.92 -0.93 -1.40
N SER A 233 -5.15 -0.47 -1.26
CA SER A 233 -5.99 -0.11 -2.40
C SER A 233 -6.98 0.97 -2.01
N CYS A 234 -6.83 2.16 -2.58
CA CYS A 234 -7.80 3.23 -2.43
C CYS A 234 -9.09 2.95 -3.22
N GLY A 235 -10.14 3.69 -2.86
CA GLY A 235 -11.44 3.61 -3.50
C GLY A 235 -12.32 2.47 -3.03
N SER A 236 -13.44 2.30 -3.74
CA SER A 236 -14.40 1.23 -3.49
C SER A 236 -13.95 -0.05 -4.17
N ILE A 237 -13.32 -0.94 -3.41
CA ILE A 237 -12.90 -2.28 -3.86
C ILE A 237 -13.79 -3.39 -3.28
N TYR A 238 -14.92 -3.02 -2.69
CA TYR A 238 -15.84 -3.92 -2.00
C TYR A 238 -16.13 -5.20 -2.80
N ARG A 239 -16.36 -5.09 -4.12
CA ARG A 239 -16.74 -6.22 -4.98
C ARG A 239 -15.65 -7.28 -5.17
N VAL A 240 -14.39 -6.95 -4.89
CA VAL A 240 -13.25 -7.88 -5.05
C VAL A 240 -12.56 -8.23 -3.74
N ILE A 241 -12.97 -7.69 -2.59
CA ILE A 241 -12.34 -8.00 -1.28
C ILE A 241 -12.35 -9.51 -1.03
N GLY A 242 -13.45 -10.21 -1.32
CA GLY A 242 -13.52 -11.68 -1.19
C GLY A 242 -12.44 -12.39 -2.01
N ARG A 243 -12.25 -11.98 -3.27
CA ARG A 243 -11.20 -12.51 -4.17
C ARG A 243 -9.78 -12.23 -3.64
N LEU A 244 -9.56 -11.03 -3.09
CA LEU A 244 -8.28 -10.64 -2.50
C LEU A 244 -7.95 -11.47 -1.24
N ILE A 245 -8.95 -11.74 -0.40
CA ILE A 245 -8.81 -12.64 0.76
C ILE A 245 -8.43 -14.06 0.28
N ASP A 246 -9.16 -14.58 -0.70
CA ASP A 246 -8.91 -15.92 -1.25
C ASP A 246 -7.55 -16.02 -1.96
N ALA A 247 -7.06 -14.89 -2.51
CA ALA A 247 -5.73 -14.74 -3.06
C ALA A 247 -4.62 -14.51 -2.00
N GLY A 248 -4.95 -14.56 -0.70
CA GLY A 248 -3.95 -14.57 0.37
C GLY A 248 -3.65 -13.23 1.02
N VAL A 249 -4.46 -12.17 0.82
CA VAL A 249 -4.32 -10.92 1.58
C VAL A 249 -4.69 -11.14 3.04
N ASN A 250 -3.79 -10.78 3.96
CA ASN A 250 -3.99 -10.92 5.40
C ASN A 250 -4.53 -9.64 6.04
N CYS A 251 -4.20 -8.47 5.46
CA CYS A 251 -4.60 -7.17 5.98
C CYS A 251 -4.92 -6.20 4.84
N LEU A 252 -6.05 -5.50 4.96
CA LEU A 252 -6.50 -4.49 3.99
C LEU A 252 -6.23 -3.08 4.50
N HIS A 253 -5.67 -2.22 3.66
CA HIS A 253 -5.36 -0.82 3.88
C HIS A 253 -5.83 0.02 2.69
N PRO A 254 -6.22 1.30 2.81
CA PRO A 254 -6.35 2.12 4.02
C PRO A 254 -7.78 2.18 4.56
N LEU A 255 -8.73 1.44 4.00
CA LEU A 255 -10.16 1.47 4.34
C LEU A 255 -10.73 2.87 4.07
N GLN A 256 -10.72 3.29 2.82
CA GLN A 256 -11.18 4.63 2.44
C GLN A 256 -12.67 4.82 2.79
N ALA A 257 -12.92 5.28 4.01
CA ALA A 257 -14.22 5.22 4.71
C ALA A 257 -15.39 5.89 3.96
N ARG A 258 -15.10 6.84 3.05
CA ARG A 258 -16.11 7.55 2.26
C ARG A 258 -16.34 6.96 0.86
N ALA A 259 -15.57 5.96 0.47
CA ALA A 259 -15.84 5.23 -0.76
C ALA A 259 -17.05 4.29 -0.57
N ALA A 260 -17.76 4.01 -1.64
CA ALA A 260 -19.00 3.23 -1.59
C ALA A 260 -18.76 1.83 -1.01
N ASN A 261 -19.55 1.43 -0.01
CA ASN A 261 -19.47 0.15 0.71
C ASN A 261 -18.13 -0.13 1.43
N MET A 262 -17.32 0.90 1.68
CA MET A 262 -16.05 0.79 2.41
C MET A 262 -16.15 1.33 3.85
N ASP A 263 -17.36 1.66 4.33
CA ASP A 263 -17.59 2.02 5.72
C ASP A 263 -17.35 0.85 6.68
N ALA A 264 -16.99 1.17 7.92
CA ALA A 264 -16.57 0.16 8.89
C ALA A 264 -17.68 -0.85 9.24
N GLU A 265 -18.94 -0.44 9.25
CA GLU A 265 -20.09 -1.31 9.50
C GLU A 265 -20.23 -2.38 8.40
N THR A 266 -20.11 -1.97 7.14
CA THR A 266 -20.15 -2.87 5.99
C THR A 266 -18.97 -3.82 6.00
N LEU A 267 -17.75 -3.31 6.23
CA LEU A 267 -16.54 -4.15 6.26
C LEU A 267 -16.58 -5.15 7.43
N ALA A 268 -17.04 -4.73 8.61
CA ALA A 268 -17.19 -5.62 9.76
C ALA A 268 -18.21 -6.74 9.50
N ARG A 269 -19.37 -6.40 8.92
CA ARG A 269 -20.43 -7.36 8.61
C ARG A 269 -20.01 -8.41 7.58
N GLU A 270 -19.35 -7.98 6.49
CA GLU A 270 -19.07 -8.84 5.35
C GLU A 270 -17.74 -9.60 5.47
N PHE A 271 -16.74 -8.95 6.07
CA PHE A 271 -15.36 -9.45 6.08
C PHE A 271 -14.75 -9.59 7.48
N GLY A 272 -15.49 -9.19 8.53
CA GLY A 272 -15.06 -9.33 9.92
C GLY A 272 -14.69 -10.78 10.26
N GLY A 273 -13.53 -10.98 10.89
CA GLY A 273 -12.99 -12.32 11.19
C GLY A 273 -12.27 -13.03 10.05
N ARG A 274 -12.42 -12.58 8.79
CA ARG A 274 -11.76 -13.18 7.63
C ARG A 274 -10.44 -12.47 7.26
N ILE A 275 -10.35 -11.18 7.49
CA ILE A 275 -9.19 -10.34 7.18
C ILE A 275 -8.95 -9.35 8.32
N SER A 276 -7.73 -8.83 8.42
CA SER A 276 -7.41 -7.73 9.33
C SER A 276 -7.46 -6.39 8.61
N PHE A 277 -7.60 -5.32 9.36
CA PHE A 277 -7.83 -3.98 8.85
C PHE A 277 -6.75 -3.02 9.36
N LEU A 278 -6.21 -2.22 8.46
CA LEU A 278 -5.25 -1.17 8.74
C LEU A 278 -5.79 0.15 8.18
N GLY A 279 -6.13 1.11 9.03
CA GLY A 279 -6.70 2.38 8.56
C GLY A 279 -7.98 2.79 9.27
N GLY A 280 -8.90 3.37 8.50
CA GLY A 280 -10.30 3.61 8.86
C GLY A 280 -10.61 4.98 9.43
N ILE A 281 -9.64 5.79 9.89
CA ILE A 281 -9.92 7.12 10.46
C ILE A 281 -9.93 8.16 9.34
N ASP A 282 -11.11 8.70 9.07
CA ASP A 282 -11.35 9.57 7.92
C ASP A 282 -10.45 10.80 7.88
N THR A 283 -9.69 10.92 6.79
CA THR A 283 -8.74 12.02 6.52
C THR A 283 -9.38 13.22 5.84
N GLN A 284 -10.62 13.10 5.35
CA GLN A 284 -11.28 14.18 4.60
C GLN A 284 -12.05 15.13 5.51
N ASP A 285 -12.53 14.66 6.67
CA ASP A 285 -13.36 15.44 7.59
C ASP A 285 -12.98 15.19 9.05
N VAL A 286 -13.03 13.93 9.54
CA VAL A 286 -12.81 13.63 10.96
C VAL A 286 -11.46 14.15 11.46
N LEU A 287 -10.38 13.75 10.82
CA LEU A 287 -9.03 14.20 11.20
C LEU A 287 -8.79 15.69 10.96
N VAL A 288 -9.58 16.34 10.11
CA VAL A 288 -9.45 17.77 9.81
C VAL A 288 -10.32 18.63 10.73
N ASN A 289 -11.59 18.24 10.93
CA ASN A 289 -12.61 19.14 11.45
C ASN A 289 -13.21 18.72 12.81
N ALA A 290 -13.12 17.44 13.23
CA ALA A 290 -13.87 16.95 14.38
C ALA A 290 -13.29 17.37 15.75
N GLY A 291 -12.06 17.89 15.78
CA GLY A 291 -11.35 18.18 17.03
C GLY A 291 -10.99 16.92 17.81
N GLY A 292 -10.19 17.05 18.87
CA GLY A 292 -9.63 15.89 19.59
C GLY A 292 -10.68 14.94 20.14
N GLU A 293 -11.75 15.42 20.76
CA GLU A 293 -12.80 14.55 21.32
C GLU A 293 -13.61 13.84 20.23
N GLY A 294 -13.88 14.51 19.10
CA GLY A 294 -14.54 13.89 17.96
C GLY A 294 -13.69 12.78 17.33
N VAL A 295 -12.39 13.02 17.20
CA VAL A 295 -11.44 12.01 16.71
C VAL A 295 -11.37 10.81 17.67
N LYS A 296 -11.28 11.02 19.00
CA LYS A 296 -11.30 9.92 19.97
C LYS A 296 -12.58 9.10 19.90
N ALA A 297 -13.74 9.77 19.78
CA ALA A 297 -15.03 9.10 19.64
C ALA A 297 -15.06 8.21 18.39
N GLU A 298 -14.57 8.71 17.26
CA GLU A 298 -14.49 7.94 16.02
C GLU A 298 -13.55 6.74 16.13
N VAL A 299 -12.35 6.93 16.69
CA VAL A 299 -11.40 5.81 16.92
C VAL A 299 -12.07 4.72 17.76
N ARG A 300 -12.73 5.07 18.87
CA ARG A 300 -13.44 4.09 19.73
C ARG A 300 -14.56 3.39 18.97
N ARG A 301 -15.31 4.11 18.11
CA ARG A 301 -16.34 3.53 17.24
C ARG A 301 -15.74 2.50 16.29
N ILE A 302 -14.70 2.85 15.57
CA ILE A 302 -14.02 1.94 14.62
C ILE A 302 -13.43 0.72 15.36
N LYS A 303 -12.81 0.92 16.53
CA LYS A 303 -12.33 -0.18 17.39
C LYS A 303 -13.46 -1.13 17.79
N SER A 304 -14.64 -0.62 18.10
CA SER A 304 -15.79 -1.46 18.48
C SER A 304 -16.36 -2.29 17.33
N LEU A 305 -16.18 -1.85 16.08
CA LEU A 305 -16.69 -2.50 14.88
C LEU A 305 -15.66 -3.52 14.30
N LEU A 306 -14.41 -3.11 14.16
CA LEU A 306 -13.37 -3.87 13.44
C LEU A 306 -12.40 -4.61 14.37
N GLY A 307 -12.39 -4.30 15.68
CA GLY A 307 -11.59 -5.05 16.64
C GLY A 307 -12.03 -6.51 16.77
N PRO A 308 -11.14 -7.44 17.16
CA PRO A 308 -9.72 -7.24 17.54
C PRO A 308 -8.72 -7.23 16.36
N ARG A 309 -9.16 -7.25 15.11
CA ARG A 309 -8.34 -7.32 13.91
C ARG A 309 -8.05 -5.93 13.30
N LEU A 310 -7.90 -4.92 14.15
CA LEU A 310 -7.70 -3.53 13.72
C LEU A 310 -6.32 -2.99 14.10
N ILE A 311 -5.67 -2.37 13.13
CA ILE A 311 -4.56 -1.45 13.30
C ILE A 311 -5.11 -0.06 12.96
N VAL A 312 -5.28 0.78 13.97
CA VAL A 312 -5.79 2.15 13.80
C VAL A 312 -4.80 2.97 12.99
N SER A 313 -5.26 3.59 11.93
CA SER A 313 -4.48 4.46 11.06
C SER A 313 -5.41 5.42 10.30
N PRO A 314 -4.89 6.49 9.69
CA PRO A 314 -5.68 7.32 8.77
C PRO A 314 -6.27 6.49 7.62
N SER A 315 -7.43 6.90 7.10
CA SER A 315 -8.10 6.26 5.96
C SER A 315 -7.43 6.56 4.59
N HIS A 316 -6.28 7.17 4.63
CA HIS A 316 -5.28 7.33 3.58
C HIS A 316 -3.92 7.50 4.29
N GLU A 317 -2.86 6.88 3.81
CA GLU A 317 -1.54 6.93 4.48
C GLU A 317 -0.98 8.34 4.55
N ALA A 318 -1.22 9.18 3.54
CA ALA A 318 -0.71 10.54 3.52
C ALA A 318 -1.55 11.47 4.41
N LEU A 319 -0.95 11.91 5.51
CA LEU A 319 -1.47 13.01 6.31
C LEU A 319 -1.06 14.34 5.67
N LEU A 320 -2.02 15.11 5.20
CA LEU A 320 -1.81 16.39 4.53
C LEU A 320 -1.68 17.55 5.54
N PRO A 321 -1.16 18.72 5.13
CA PRO A 321 -0.92 19.88 6.02
C PRO A 321 -2.17 20.44 6.72
N ASN A 322 -3.37 20.11 6.25
CA ASN A 322 -4.64 20.52 6.84
C ASN A 322 -5.09 19.66 8.03
N VAL A 323 -4.37 18.58 8.36
CA VAL A 323 -4.66 17.76 9.53
C VAL A 323 -3.94 18.35 10.75
N PRO A 324 -4.69 18.85 11.79
CA PRO A 324 -4.07 19.42 12.99
C PRO A 324 -3.29 18.36 13.78
N PRO A 325 -2.07 18.66 14.29
CA PRO A 325 -1.29 17.72 15.09
C PRO A 325 -2.02 17.27 16.38
N GLU A 326 -2.90 18.12 16.95
CA GLU A 326 -3.72 17.78 18.11
C GLU A 326 -4.70 16.62 17.81
N ASN A 327 -5.21 16.55 16.58
CA ASN A 327 -6.07 15.46 16.15
C ASN A 327 -5.30 14.17 15.96
N VAL A 328 -4.02 14.24 15.56
CA VAL A 328 -3.11 13.09 15.52
C VAL A 328 -2.83 12.57 16.94
N VAL A 329 -2.60 13.47 17.91
CA VAL A 329 -2.47 13.08 19.33
C VAL A 329 -3.72 12.34 19.79
N ALA A 330 -4.90 12.90 19.52
CA ALA A 330 -6.16 12.30 19.92
C ALA A 330 -6.40 10.92 19.30
N MET A 331 -6.04 10.75 18.02
CA MET A 331 -6.09 9.45 17.33
C MET A 331 -5.16 8.44 18.01
N ALA A 332 -3.89 8.83 18.25
CA ALA A 332 -2.90 7.98 18.90
C ALA A 332 -3.34 7.57 20.32
N GLU A 333 -3.75 8.52 21.17
CA GLU A 333 -4.22 8.24 22.54
C GLU A 333 -5.38 7.24 22.55
N ALA A 334 -6.41 7.46 21.72
CA ALA A 334 -7.56 6.56 21.67
C ALA A 334 -7.23 5.19 21.05
N ALA A 335 -6.23 5.12 20.17
CA ALA A 335 -5.73 3.84 19.66
C ALA A 335 -5.01 3.02 20.74
N LEU A 336 -4.27 3.70 21.62
CA LEU A 336 -3.46 3.07 22.67
C LEU A 336 -4.27 2.69 23.93
N GLU A 337 -5.51 3.21 24.10
CA GLU A 337 -6.46 2.75 25.11
C GLU A 337 -6.81 1.26 24.89
#